data_cd9bf17f188e89bc33a65df13392de36
#
_entry.id   cd9bf17f188e89bc33a65df13392de36
#
_cell.length_a   1.000
_cell.length_b   1.000
_cell.length_c   1.000
_cell.angle_alpha   90.00
_cell.angle_beta   90.00
_cell.angle_gamma   90.00
#
_symmetry.space_group_name_H-M   'P 1'
#
loop_
_entity.id
_entity.type
_entity.pdbx_description
1 polymer ?
#
loop_
_entity_poly.entity_id
_entity_poly.type
_entity_poly.pdbx_seq_one_letter_code
_entity_poly.pdbx_strand_id
1 'polypeptide(L)'
;MKIKGVLFDLDGTLVNTSDLIIKTFEYTIKTLLQKNPTQEEITRYFGLPLRECLRHFDEDKVDEMADFYREYNLRNHDLLIKPFPKIEETMIQLQQNGIKMAVVTSKKVPMAERGLKCFNLEKYFSGIIGCDECENHKPHPEPMLKGAELINLSPEECICVGDSPYDLQSGKGAGCLTAAVKWTYFDWDKMLLLGKPDHVLAEMPDLIRV
;
A
#
# COMPACT_ATOMS: atom_id res chain seq x y z
N MET A 1 15.22 -17.51 10.73
CA MET A 1 13.87 -18.12 10.74
C MET A 1 13.41 -18.22 9.28
N LYS A 2 12.64 -19.24 8.92
CA LYS A 2 12.14 -19.36 7.53
C LYS A 2 10.84 -18.57 7.43
N ILE A 3 10.76 -17.63 6.47
CA ILE A 3 9.53 -16.88 6.16
C ILE A 3 8.46 -17.85 5.68
N LYS A 4 7.25 -17.74 6.23
CA LYS A 4 6.08 -18.55 5.89
C LYS A 4 4.92 -17.71 5.37
N GLY A 5 4.95 -16.38 5.59
CA GLY A 5 3.92 -15.47 5.16
C GLY A 5 4.45 -14.15 4.63
N VAL A 6 3.68 -13.53 3.73
CA VAL A 6 3.95 -12.20 3.20
C VAL A 6 2.74 -11.31 3.39
N LEU A 7 2.97 -10.14 3.97
CA LEU A 7 2.00 -9.08 4.15
C LEU A 7 2.32 -7.96 3.16
N PHE A 8 1.52 -7.86 2.11
CA PHE A 8 1.75 -6.90 1.04
C PHE A 8 0.94 -5.62 1.25
N ASP A 9 1.59 -4.47 1.09
CA ASP A 9 0.82 -3.30 0.72
C ASP A 9 0.27 -3.43 -0.70
N LEU A 10 -0.73 -2.61 -1.06
CA LEU A 10 -1.43 -2.68 -2.34
C LEU A 10 -0.95 -1.61 -3.31
N ASP A 11 -1.21 -0.33 -2.96
CA ASP A 11 -1.03 0.81 -3.85
C ASP A 11 0.44 1.19 -3.95
N GLY A 12 1.05 1.08 -5.13
CA GLY A 12 2.49 1.30 -5.31
C GLY A 12 3.34 0.06 -5.07
N THR A 13 2.76 -1.02 -4.54
CA THR A 13 3.45 -2.30 -4.27
C THR A 13 2.99 -3.41 -5.22
N LEU A 14 1.72 -3.79 -5.17
CA LEU A 14 1.12 -4.82 -6.05
C LEU A 14 0.50 -4.21 -7.30
N VAL A 15 -0.17 -3.08 -7.14
CA VAL A 15 -0.87 -2.36 -8.20
C VAL A 15 -0.32 -0.95 -8.32
N ASN A 16 0.02 -0.54 -9.53
CA ASN A 16 0.41 0.84 -9.82
C ASN A 16 -0.83 1.71 -9.92
N THR A 17 -1.15 2.37 -8.84
CA THR A 17 -2.26 3.33 -8.70
C THR A 17 -1.78 4.77 -8.68
N SER A 18 -0.49 5.03 -8.87
CA SER A 18 0.12 6.35 -8.70
C SER A 18 -0.48 7.40 -9.64
N ASP A 19 -0.67 7.06 -10.92
CA ASP A 19 -1.30 7.95 -11.90
C ASP A 19 -2.72 8.33 -11.47
N LEU A 20 -3.50 7.36 -10.97
CA LEU A 20 -4.84 7.59 -10.45
C LEU A 20 -4.82 8.52 -9.24
N ILE A 21 -3.97 8.23 -8.26
CA ILE A 21 -3.89 8.98 -7.01
C ILE A 21 -3.46 10.42 -7.29
N ILE A 22 -2.37 10.61 -8.05
CA ILE A 22 -1.85 11.94 -8.37
C ILE A 22 -2.92 12.77 -9.10
N LYS A 23 -3.51 12.25 -10.17
CA LYS A 23 -4.55 12.96 -10.93
C LYS A 23 -5.78 13.27 -10.08
N THR A 24 -6.15 12.38 -9.16
CA THR A 24 -7.29 12.60 -8.27
C THR A 24 -6.99 13.73 -7.27
N PHE A 25 -5.79 13.77 -6.68
CA PHE A 25 -5.37 14.88 -5.82
C PHE A 25 -5.31 16.19 -6.59
N GLU A 26 -4.66 16.23 -7.75
CA GLU A 26 -4.58 17.42 -8.60
C GLU A 26 -5.98 17.96 -8.91
N TYR A 27 -6.89 17.10 -9.36
CA TYR A 27 -8.24 17.49 -9.71
C TYR A 27 -9.02 18.01 -8.48
N THR A 28 -8.91 17.33 -7.35
CA THR A 28 -9.58 17.71 -6.10
C THR A 28 -9.11 19.07 -5.60
N ILE A 29 -7.79 19.24 -5.48
CA ILE A 29 -7.18 20.46 -4.93
C ILE A 29 -7.39 21.64 -5.86
N LYS A 30 -7.25 21.42 -7.17
CA LYS A 30 -7.52 22.47 -8.17
C LYS A 30 -8.97 22.93 -8.14
N THR A 31 -9.93 22.00 -8.04
CA THR A 31 -11.35 22.33 -8.10
C THR A 31 -11.83 23.03 -6.82
N LEU A 32 -11.47 22.52 -5.65
CA LEU A 32 -12.01 23.00 -4.38
C LEU A 32 -11.19 24.13 -3.74
N LEU A 33 -9.88 24.14 -3.98
CA LEU A 33 -8.97 25.13 -3.38
C LEU A 33 -8.40 26.11 -4.40
N GLN A 34 -8.61 25.94 -5.69
CA GLN A 34 -8.03 26.75 -6.77
C GLN A 34 -6.49 26.82 -6.72
N LYS A 35 -5.85 25.76 -6.17
CA LYS A 35 -4.41 25.59 -6.08
C LYS A 35 -3.94 24.55 -7.10
N ASN A 36 -2.69 24.63 -7.54
CA ASN A 36 -2.07 23.62 -8.41
C ASN A 36 -0.92 22.97 -7.60
N PRO A 37 -1.17 21.83 -6.93
CA PRO A 37 -0.13 21.16 -6.17
C PRO A 37 0.89 20.55 -7.13
N THR A 38 2.15 20.54 -6.71
CA THR A 38 3.20 19.79 -7.39
C THR A 38 3.07 18.30 -7.11
N GLN A 39 3.62 17.47 -7.99
CA GLN A 39 3.65 16.03 -7.77
C GLN A 39 4.37 15.69 -6.45
N GLU A 40 5.46 16.39 -6.12
CA GLU A 40 6.20 16.17 -4.87
C GLU A 40 5.35 16.48 -3.63
N GLU A 41 4.53 17.53 -3.66
CA GLU A 41 3.61 17.85 -2.56
C GLU A 41 2.57 16.75 -2.35
N ILE A 42 2.10 16.11 -3.43
CA ILE A 42 1.14 15.01 -3.36
C ILE A 42 1.81 13.73 -2.88
N THR A 43 2.93 13.33 -3.50
CA THR A 43 3.57 12.03 -3.24
C THR A 43 4.24 11.95 -1.86
N ARG A 44 4.55 13.10 -1.25
CA ARG A 44 5.15 13.19 0.10
C ARG A 44 4.34 12.44 1.16
N TYR A 45 3.05 12.33 0.99
CA TYR A 45 2.12 11.73 1.95
C TYR A 45 1.56 10.37 1.50
N PHE A 46 2.11 9.77 0.44
CA PHE A 46 1.69 8.45 -0.01
C PHE A 46 1.85 7.42 1.11
N GLY A 47 0.92 6.47 1.20
CA GLY A 47 0.89 5.47 2.26
C GLY A 47 0.08 5.86 3.50
N LEU A 48 -0.21 7.16 3.71
CA LEU A 48 -1.11 7.61 4.78
C LEU A 48 -2.59 7.46 4.36
N PRO A 49 -3.52 7.38 5.33
CA PRO A 49 -4.95 7.47 5.07
C PRO A 49 -5.32 8.77 4.36
N LEU A 50 -6.28 8.70 3.43
CA LEU A 50 -6.69 9.82 2.58
C LEU A 50 -6.95 11.13 3.36
N ARG A 51 -7.69 11.05 4.47
CA ARG A 51 -8.03 12.24 5.27
C ARG A 51 -6.80 12.90 5.89
N GLU A 52 -5.80 12.12 6.26
CA GLU A 52 -4.53 12.64 6.77
C GLU A 52 -3.76 13.34 5.66
N CYS A 53 -3.71 12.77 4.45
CA CYS A 53 -3.11 13.43 3.30
C CYS A 53 -3.80 14.78 2.98
N LEU A 54 -5.13 14.80 2.95
CA LEU A 54 -5.90 16.01 2.60
C LEU A 54 -5.77 17.13 3.63
N ARG A 55 -5.60 16.81 4.91
CA ARG A 55 -5.38 17.77 6.00
C ARG A 55 -4.19 18.71 5.75
N HIS A 56 -3.16 18.22 5.06
CA HIS A 56 -2.00 19.02 4.70
C HIS A 56 -2.28 20.09 3.64
N PHE A 57 -3.36 19.98 2.90
CA PHE A 57 -3.76 20.98 1.89
C PHE A 57 -4.78 21.98 2.44
N ASP A 58 -5.73 21.52 3.26
CA ASP A 58 -6.72 22.38 3.93
C ASP A 58 -7.41 21.58 5.05
N GLU A 59 -7.21 21.99 6.31
CA GLU A 59 -7.75 21.29 7.47
C GLU A 59 -9.28 21.45 7.60
N ASP A 60 -9.81 22.61 7.20
CA ASP A 60 -11.25 22.92 7.35
C ASP A 60 -12.10 22.21 6.29
N LYS A 61 -11.51 21.84 5.15
CA LYS A 61 -12.23 21.24 4.02
C LYS A 61 -11.98 19.74 3.83
N VAL A 62 -11.41 19.04 4.82
CA VAL A 62 -11.03 17.64 4.70
C VAL A 62 -12.20 16.76 4.25
N ASP A 63 -13.38 16.94 4.81
CA ASP A 63 -14.54 16.11 4.50
C ASP A 63 -15.05 16.34 3.08
N GLU A 64 -15.19 17.60 2.67
CA GLU A 64 -15.58 17.97 1.31
C GLU A 64 -14.57 17.44 0.27
N MET A 65 -13.27 17.64 0.54
CA MET A 65 -12.22 17.14 -0.34
C MET A 65 -12.21 15.61 -0.41
N ALA A 66 -12.43 14.92 0.72
CA ALA A 66 -12.43 13.45 0.75
C ALA A 66 -13.57 12.86 -0.07
N ASP A 67 -14.76 13.44 -0.01
CA ASP A 67 -15.92 12.97 -0.77
C ASP A 67 -15.74 13.25 -2.26
N PHE A 68 -15.26 14.45 -2.61
CA PHE A 68 -14.95 14.81 -4.00
C PHE A 68 -13.83 13.92 -4.60
N TYR A 69 -12.78 13.67 -3.82
CA TYR A 69 -11.70 12.75 -4.18
C TYR A 69 -12.24 11.35 -4.47
N ARG A 70 -13.07 10.80 -3.57
CA ARG A 70 -13.62 9.44 -3.72
C ARG A 70 -14.47 9.30 -4.97
N GLU A 71 -15.29 10.32 -5.29
CA GLU A 71 -16.13 10.30 -6.48
C GLU A 71 -15.26 10.25 -7.76
N TYR A 72 -14.27 11.10 -7.88
CA TYR A 72 -13.38 11.11 -9.03
C TYR A 72 -12.56 9.83 -9.12
N ASN A 73 -12.00 9.39 -7.98
CA ASN A 73 -11.21 8.15 -7.89
C ASN A 73 -12.04 6.93 -8.35
N LEU A 74 -13.26 6.80 -7.85
CA LEU A 74 -14.16 5.70 -8.18
C LEU A 74 -14.49 5.63 -9.69
N ARG A 75 -14.71 6.78 -10.32
CA ARG A 75 -15.02 6.87 -11.75
C ARG A 75 -13.84 6.51 -12.65
N ASN A 76 -12.63 6.82 -12.22
CA ASN A 76 -11.42 6.68 -13.04
C ASN A 76 -10.56 5.47 -12.65
N HIS A 77 -10.93 4.75 -11.58
CA HIS A 77 -10.12 3.70 -10.99
C HIS A 77 -9.62 2.68 -12.01
N ASP A 78 -10.52 1.95 -12.65
CA ASP A 78 -10.17 0.84 -13.54
C ASP A 78 -9.47 1.30 -14.84
N LEU A 79 -9.62 2.59 -15.19
CA LEU A 79 -8.99 3.18 -16.38
C LEU A 79 -7.54 3.61 -16.16
N LEU A 80 -7.19 3.98 -14.92
CA LEU A 80 -5.91 4.62 -14.62
C LEU A 80 -4.95 3.73 -13.82
N ILE A 81 -5.41 2.60 -13.27
CA ILE A 81 -4.54 1.64 -12.61
C ILE A 81 -3.87 0.69 -13.61
N LYS A 82 -2.70 0.18 -13.24
CA LYS A 82 -1.91 -0.75 -14.05
C LYS A 82 -1.30 -1.83 -13.16
N PRO A 83 -1.09 -3.07 -13.64
CA PRO A 83 -0.32 -4.04 -12.88
C PRO A 83 1.17 -3.68 -12.93
N PHE A 84 1.91 -3.95 -11.86
CA PHE A 84 3.37 -3.98 -11.96
C PHE A 84 3.82 -5.26 -12.68
N PRO A 85 5.00 -5.23 -13.33
CA PRO A 85 5.53 -6.42 -14.01
C PRO A 85 5.77 -7.58 -13.04
N LYS A 86 5.54 -8.81 -13.51
CA LYS A 86 5.86 -10.07 -12.82
C LYS A 86 5.14 -10.31 -11.46
N ILE A 87 4.12 -9.52 -11.13
CA ILE A 87 3.37 -9.70 -9.87
C ILE A 87 2.68 -11.06 -9.85
N GLU A 88 1.85 -11.36 -10.85
CA GLU A 88 1.09 -12.61 -10.86
C GLU A 88 2.01 -13.84 -10.87
N GLU A 89 3.07 -13.81 -11.68
CA GLU A 89 4.07 -14.89 -11.74
C GLU A 89 4.72 -15.15 -10.37
N THR A 90 5.01 -14.07 -9.64
CA THR A 90 5.60 -14.17 -8.29
C THR A 90 4.59 -14.73 -7.29
N MET A 91 3.32 -14.29 -7.35
CA MET A 91 2.27 -14.82 -6.46
C MET A 91 2.08 -16.33 -6.67
N ILE A 92 2.09 -16.80 -7.92
CA ILE A 92 2.03 -18.23 -8.25
C ILE A 92 3.19 -18.98 -7.59
N GLN A 93 4.41 -18.49 -7.71
CA GLN A 93 5.59 -19.17 -7.15
C GLN A 93 5.57 -19.18 -5.61
N LEU A 94 5.18 -18.07 -4.98
CA LEU A 94 5.01 -18.02 -3.53
C LEU A 94 3.97 -19.02 -3.05
N GLN A 95 2.83 -19.11 -3.72
CA GLN A 95 1.77 -20.06 -3.41
C GLN A 95 2.25 -21.52 -3.57
N GLN A 96 2.98 -21.83 -4.65
CA GLN A 96 3.58 -23.16 -4.87
C GLN A 96 4.60 -23.54 -3.79
N ASN A 97 5.30 -22.55 -3.23
CA ASN A 97 6.22 -22.74 -2.11
C ASN A 97 5.51 -22.81 -0.73
N GLY A 98 4.18 -22.78 -0.71
CA GLY A 98 3.40 -22.85 0.52
C GLY A 98 3.41 -21.57 1.35
N ILE A 99 3.82 -20.44 0.77
CA ILE A 99 3.83 -19.12 1.43
C ILE A 99 2.39 -18.59 1.47
N LYS A 100 1.92 -18.23 2.65
CA LYS A 100 0.62 -17.58 2.85
C LYS A 100 0.74 -16.09 2.57
N MET A 101 -0.30 -15.50 1.99
CA MET A 101 -0.26 -14.09 1.59
C MET A 101 -1.52 -13.35 2.05
N ALA A 102 -1.36 -12.15 2.54
CA ALA A 102 -2.45 -11.21 2.82
C ALA A 102 -2.09 -9.81 2.30
N VAL A 103 -3.11 -9.02 2.01
CA VAL A 103 -2.96 -7.60 1.70
C VAL A 103 -3.23 -6.78 2.95
N VAL A 104 -2.37 -5.81 3.26
CA VAL A 104 -2.51 -4.88 4.36
C VAL A 104 -2.35 -3.46 3.82
N THR A 105 -3.44 -2.69 3.73
CA THR A 105 -3.47 -1.43 2.99
C THR A 105 -4.12 -0.29 3.76
N SER A 106 -3.71 0.95 3.46
CA SER A 106 -4.38 2.18 3.92
C SER A 106 -5.67 2.49 3.15
N LYS A 107 -5.99 1.71 2.12
CA LYS A 107 -7.25 1.77 1.37
C LYS A 107 -8.36 1.02 2.12
N LYS A 108 -9.62 1.39 1.90
CA LYS A 108 -10.76 0.61 2.38
C LYS A 108 -10.87 -0.73 1.65
N VAL A 109 -11.31 -1.78 2.36
CA VAL A 109 -11.43 -3.14 1.83
C VAL A 109 -12.15 -3.22 0.48
N PRO A 110 -13.35 -2.61 0.25
CA PRO A 110 -14.05 -2.75 -1.03
C PRO A 110 -13.25 -2.18 -2.22
N MET A 111 -12.46 -1.12 -1.99
CA MET A 111 -11.64 -0.52 -3.05
C MET A 111 -10.36 -1.32 -3.30
N ALA A 112 -9.80 -1.93 -2.25
CA ALA A 112 -8.66 -2.83 -2.38
C ALA A 112 -9.04 -4.10 -3.16
N GLU A 113 -10.18 -4.72 -2.83
CA GLU A 113 -10.73 -5.85 -3.59
C GLU A 113 -10.93 -5.52 -5.07
N ARG A 114 -11.51 -4.34 -5.36
CA ARG A 114 -11.72 -3.88 -6.74
C ARG A 114 -10.39 -3.81 -7.49
N GLY A 115 -9.35 -3.23 -6.88
CA GLY A 115 -8.02 -3.14 -7.48
C GLY A 115 -7.40 -4.51 -7.78
N LEU A 116 -7.51 -5.46 -6.85
CA LEU A 116 -7.02 -6.83 -7.06
C LEU A 116 -7.81 -7.56 -8.16
N LYS A 117 -9.13 -7.42 -8.20
CA LYS A 117 -10.02 -8.03 -9.21
C LYS A 117 -9.74 -7.54 -10.63
N CYS A 118 -9.33 -6.27 -10.81
CA CYS A 118 -8.95 -5.75 -12.13
C CYS A 118 -7.82 -6.57 -12.80
N PHE A 119 -6.99 -7.24 -11.99
CA PHE A 119 -5.83 -8.00 -12.47
C PHE A 119 -5.87 -9.49 -12.08
N ASN A 120 -7.02 -10.02 -11.61
CA ASN A 120 -7.22 -11.38 -11.14
C ASN A 120 -6.22 -11.81 -10.04
N LEU A 121 -5.83 -10.89 -9.17
CA LEU A 121 -4.87 -11.12 -8.08
C LEU A 121 -5.52 -11.58 -6.78
N GLU A 122 -6.82 -11.34 -6.57
CA GLU A 122 -7.54 -11.61 -5.33
C GLU A 122 -7.45 -13.09 -4.89
N LYS A 123 -7.36 -14.01 -5.86
CA LYS A 123 -7.30 -15.46 -5.63
C LYS A 123 -6.03 -15.94 -4.91
N TYR A 124 -4.99 -15.10 -4.83
CA TYR A 124 -3.72 -15.45 -4.19
C TYR A 124 -3.67 -15.10 -2.71
N PHE A 125 -4.57 -14.25 -2.23
CA PHE A 125 -4.55 -13.72 -0.87
C PHE A 125 -5.61 -14.39 0.00
N SER A 126 -5.24 -14.67 1.26
CA SER A 126 -6.19 -15.20 2.27
C SER A 126 -7.24 -14.16 2.67
N GLY A 127 -6.94 -12.88 2.47
CA GLY A 127 -7.81 -11.76 2.75
C GLY A 127 -7.08 -10.43 2.71
N ILE A 128 -7.79 -9.38 3.09
CA ILE A 128 -7.35 -7.98 3.05
C ILE A 128 -7.60 -7.38 4.43
N ILE A 129 -6.64 -6.66 4.97
CA ILE A 129 -6.81 -5.74 6.09
C ILE A 129 -6.77 -4.33 5.53
N GLY A 130 -7.91 -3.65 5.54
CA GLY A 130 -8.06 -2.27 5.11
C GLY A 130 -8.03 -1.28 6.27
N CYS A 131 -7.99 0.02 5.96
CA CYS A 131 -8.03 1.05 7.00
C CYS A 131 -9.35 1.08 7.77
N ASP A 132 -10.43 0.56 7.20
CA ASP A 132 -11.75 0.45 7.83
C ASP A 132 -11.85 -0.72 8.82
N GLU A 133 -10.83 -1.56 8.94
CA GLU A 133 -10.76 -2.66 9.91
C GLU A 133 -9.76 -2.41 11.05
N CYS A 134 -9.09 -1.25 11.06
CA CYS A 134 -8.08 -0.90 12.07
C CYS A 134 -8.47 0.38 12.82
N GLU A 135 -8.19 0.39 14.13
CA GLU A 135 -8.30 1.61 14.95
C GLU A 135 -7.09 2.53 14.70
N ASN A 136 -5.91 1.93 14.64
CA ASN A 136 -4.67 2.63 14.34
C ASN A 136 -4.15 2.23 12.96
N HIS A 137 -3.68 3.22 12.19
CA HIS A 137 -3.21 3.03 10.82
C HIS A 137 -1.68 2.98 10.77
N LYS A 138 -1.11 2.52 9.64
CA LYS A 138 0.33 2.63 9.38
C LYS A 138 0.82 4.05 9.65
N PRO A 139 1.90 4.27 10.38
CA PRO A 139 2.98 3.32 10.75
C PRO A 139 2.73 2.52 12.04
N HIS A 140 1.56 2.59 12.68
CA HIS A 140 1.24 1.76 13.84
C HIS A 140 1.29 0.26 13.48
N PRO A 141 1.74 -0.64 14.37
CA PRO A 141 1.86 -2.07 14.07
C PRO A 141 0.54 -2.83 13.90
N GLU A 142 -0.57 -2.29 14.38
CA GLU A 142 -1.88 -2.98 14.39
C GLU A 142 -2.28 -3.59 13.04
N PRO A 143 -2.17 -2.89 11.89
CA PRO A 143 -2.56 -3.48 10.61
C PRO A 143 -1.75 -4.73 10.25
N MET A 144 -0.45 -4.74 10.54
CA MET A 144 0.41 -5.89 10.25
C MET A 144 0.17 -7.05 11.23
N LEU A 145 -0.12 -6.76 12.50
CA LEU A 145 -0.52 -7.78 13.48
C LEU A 145 -1.81 -8.48 13.02
N LYS A 146 -2.83 -7.73 12.61
CA LYS A 146 -4.07 -8.28 12.05
C LYS A 146 -3.84 -9.07 10.76
N GLY A 147 -2.93 -8.60 9.89
CA GLY A 147 -2.53 -9.33 8.69
C GLY A 147 -1.88 -10.68 8.99
N ALA A 148 -0.99 -10.75 9.97
CA ALA A 148 -0.37 -12.00 10.41
C ALA A 148 -1.39 -12.96 11.04
N GLU A 149 -2.30 -12.44 11.87
CA GLU A 149 -3.42 -13.19 12.44
C GLU A 149 -4.34 -13.77 11.36
N LEU A 150 -4.69 -12.97 10.35
CA LEU A 150 -5.55 -13.39 9.23
C LEU A 150 -5.00 -14.62 8.50
N ILE A 151 -3.68 -14.72 8.36
CA ILE A 151 -3.02 -15.87 7.72
C ILE A 151 -2.60 -16.96 8.71
N ASN A 152 -2.97 -16.83 9.99
CA ASN A 152 -2.62 -17.77 11.06
C ASN A 152 -1.10 -18.01 11.16
N LEU A 153 -0.32 -16.93 11.29
CA LEU A 153 1.12 -16.92 11.52
C LEU A 153 1.50 -15.92 12.60
N SER A 154 2.64 -16.14 13.26
CA SER A 154 3.24 -15.11 14.09
C SER A 154 3.94 -14.05 13.22
N PRO A 155 4.00 -12.78 13.67
CA PRO A 155 4.65 -11.72 12.89
C PRO A 155 6.09 -12.04 12.49
N GLU A 156 6.84 -12.72 13.35
CA GLU A 156 8.24 -13.13 13.11
C GLU A 156 8.38 -14.15 11.98
N GLU A 157 7.29 -14.82 11.58
CA GLU A 157 7.24 -15.73 10.43
C GLU A 157 6.86 -15.00 9.14
N CYS A 158 6.60 -13.69 9.23
CA CYS A 158 6.12 -12.87 8.12
C CYS A 158 7.18 -11.86 7.66
N ILE A 159 7.11 -11.52 6.38
CA ILE A 159 7.76 -10.35 5.81
C ILE A 159 6.71 -9.36 5.32
N CYS A 160 6.85 -8.09 5.70
CA CYS A 160 6.07 -6.97 5.20
C CYS A 160 6.74 -6.40 3.95
N VAL A 161 6.00 -6.29 2.84
CA VAL A 161 6.47 -5.72 1.57
C VAL A 161 5.69 -4.43 1.29
N GLY A 162 6.38 -3.31 1.12
CA GLY A 162 5.73 -2.02 0.90
C GLY A 162 6.57 -1.02 0.15
N ASP A 163 5.94 0.04 -0.33
CA ASP A 163 6.54 1.11 -1.12
C ASP A 163 6.71 2.42 -0.31
N SER A 164 6.30 2.44 0.96
CA SER A 164 6.41 3.60 1.84
C SER A 164 7.15 3.28 3.15
N PRO A 165 7.77 4.27 3.81
CA PRO A 165 8.37 4.06 5.13
C PRO A 165 7.33 3.70 6.19
N TYR A 166 6.05 4.06 6.00
CA TYR A 166 4.95 3.73 6.92
C TYR A 166 4.66 2.22 6.95
N ASP A 167 4.78 1.53 5.80
CA ASP A 167 4.66 0.07 5.71
C ASP A 167 5.76 -0.62 6.51
N LEU A 168 6.99 -0.18 6.29
CA LEU A 168 8.17 -0.76 6.91
C LEU A 168 8.18 -0.54 8.43
N GLN A 169 7.80 0.67 8.87
CA GLN A 169 7.69 0.98 10.31
C GLN A 169 6.58 0.14 10.97
N SER A 170 5.43 0.00 10.30
CA SER A 170 4.33 -0.86 10.77
C SER A 170 4.76 -2.32 10.87
N GLY A 171 5.45 -2.85 9.83
CA GLY A 171 6.00 -4.19 9.82
C GLY A 171 7.00 -4.44 10.94
N LYS A 172 7.97 -3.55 11.11
CA LYS A 172 8.98 -3.63 12.20
C LYS A 172 8.34 -3.53 13.58
N GLY A 173 7.41 -2.60 13.74
CA GLY A 173 6.68 -2.46 15.00
C GLY A 173 5.88 -3.71 15.37
N ALA A 174 5.42 -4.48 14.38
CA ALA A 174 4.75 -5.76 14.58
C ALA A 174 5.73 -6.93 14.84
N GLY A 175 7.03 -6.78 14.53
CA GLY A 175 8.03 -7.84 14.65
C GLY A 175 8.27 -8.62 13.34
N CYS A 176 7.73 -8.14 12.21
CA CYS A 176 8.00 -8.72 10.89
C CYS A 176 9.37 -8.33 10.36
N LEU A 177 9.94 -9.15 9.47
CA LEU A 177 10.93 -8.67 8.53
C LEU A 177 10.28 -7.68 7.55
N THR A 178 11.10 -6.84 6.92
CA THR A 178 10.59 -5.80 6.00
C THR A 178 11.36 -5.77 4.70
N ALA A 179 10.64 -5.54 3.59
CA ALA A 179 11.20 -5.36 2.28
C ALA A 179 10.64 -4.11 1.61
N ALA A 180 11.53 -3.22 1.18
CA ALA A 180 11.16 -2.03 0.40
C ALA A 180 11.22 -2.35 -1.09
N VAL A 181 10.23 -1.90 -1.85
CA VAL A 181 10.23 -2.00 -3.32
C VAL A 181 10.89 -0.79 -3.95
N LYS A 182 11.73 -0.99 -4.97
CA LYS A 182 12.47 0.11 -5.65
C LYS A 182 11.62 0.93 -6.62
N TRP A 183 10.47 0.46 -7.03
CA TRP A 183 9.56 1.17 -7.94
C TRP A 183 8.58 2.13 -7.24
N THR A 184 8.91 2.52 -6.00
CA THR A 184 8.16 3.51 -5.22
C THR A 184 8.31 4.93 -5.81
N TYR A 185 7.28 5.77 -5.58
CA TYR A 185 7.34 7.22 -5.79
C TYR A 185 7.91 7.98 -4.60
N PHE A 186 8.15 7.30 -3.50
CA PHE A 186 8.77 7.91 -2.31
C PHE A 186 10.24 8.25 -2.59
N ASP A 187 10.70 9.35 -1.99
CA ASP A 187 12.13 9.68 -1.97
C ASP A 187 12.94 8.51 -1.38
N TRP A 188 13.85 7.96 -2.18
CA TRP A 188 14.55 6.72 -1.83
C TRP A 188 15.45 6.87 -0.60
N ASP A 189 16.12 8.01 -0.44
CA ASP A 189 17.00 8.26 0.70
C ASP A 189 16.17 8.38 1.98
N LYS A 190 15.01 9.03 1.91
CA LYS A 190 14.05 9.07 3.03
C LYS A 190 13.44 7.69 3.31
N MET A 191 13.15 6.90 2.28
CA MET A 191 12.69 5.51 2.45
C MET A 191 13.70 4.71 3.27
N LEU A 192 14.98 4.77 2.92
CA LEU A 192 16.05 4.06 3.63
C LEU A 192 16.26 4.60 5.04
N LEU A 193 16.22 5.92 5.21
CA LEU A 193 16.44 6.56 6.52
C LEU A 193 15.33 6.25 7.52
N LEU A 194 14.08 6.37 7.09
CA LEU A 194 12.89 6.25 7.95
C LEU A 194 12.40 4.81 8.07
N GLY A 195 12.36 4.07 6.96
CA GLY A 195 11.86 2.70 6.91
C GLY A 195 12.89 1.66 7.34
N LYS A 196 14.18 1.91 7.08
CA LYS A 196 15.31 0.99 7.40
C LYS A 196 14.99 -0.46 7.01
N PRO A 197 14.65 -0.77 5.75
CA PRO A 197 14.23 -2.09 5.34
C PRO A 197 15.32 -3.14 5.61
N ASP A 198 14.90 -4.37 5.92
CA ASP A 198 15.83 -5.51 6.04
C ASP A 198 16.23 -6.01 4.65
N HIS A 199 15.33 -5.89 3.67
CA HIS A 199 15.56 -6.25 2.28
C HIS A 199 15.12 -5.14 1.33
N VAL A 200 15.70 -5.14 0.13
CA VAL A 200 15.33 -4.24 -0.97
C VAL A 200 15.05 -5.08 -2.20
N LEU A 201 13.87 -4.90 -2.78
CA LEU A 201 13.44 -5.59 -4.00
C LEU A 201 13.59 -4.65 -5.19
N ALA A 202 14.44 -5.00 -6.16
CA ALA A 202 14.53 -4.30 -7.43
C ALA A 202 13.34 -4.66 -8.35
N GLU A 203 12.87 -5.90 -8.25
CA GLU A 203 11.67 -6.41 -8.89
C GLU A 203 10.96 -7.41 -7.96
N MET A 204 9.66 -7.66 -8.17
CA MET A 204 8.90 -8.53 -7.25
C MET A 204 9.46 -9.96 -7.12
N PRO A 205 10.01 -10.62 -8.18
CA PRO A 205 10.63 -11.93 -8.06
C PRO A 205 11.82 -12.03 -7.08
N ASP A 206 12.45 -10.89 -6.72
CA ASP A 206 13.53 -10.91 -5.72
C ASP A 206 13.05 -11.42 -4.36
N LEU A 207 11.75 -11.30 -4.08
CA LEU A 207 11.12 -11.78 -2.86
C LEU A 207 11.23 -13.31 -2.68
N ILE A 208 11.34 -14.07 -3.78
CA ILE A 208 11.45 -15.53 -3.74
C ILE A 208 12.79 -15.99 -3.16
N ARG A 209 13.78 -15.10 -3.13
CA ARG A 209 15.16 -15.38 -2.66
C ARG A 209 15.38 -14.94 -1.21
N VAL A 210 14.41 -14.29 -0.61
CA VAL A 210 14.42 -13.85 0.79
C VAL A 210 13.94 -14.97 1.70
#